data_79583b5101ca69f189b795cfa33843c7
#
_entry.id   79583b5101ca69f189b795cfa33843c7
#
_cell.length_a   1.000
_cell.length_b   1.000
_cell.length_c   1.000
_cell.angle_alpha   90.00
_cell.angle_beta   90.00
_cell.angle_gamma   90.00
#
_symmetry.space_group_name_H-M   'P 1'
#
loop_
_entity.id
_entity.type
_entity.pdbx_description
1 polymer ?
#
loop_
_entity_poly.entity_id
_entity_poly.type
_entity_poly.pdbx_seq_one_letter_code
_entity_poly.pdbx_strand_id
1 'polypeptide(L)'
;MVKRRLTLVGPIYVERHAVHTAGYPLDPKDMLPAPDVLLVIDDGGGECMLFRYTVYGELAGDTPHDNASDAEAQAELEYVDALLLPWVDIPNDVTDAHHFAVRYAADRLNERG
;
A
#
# COMPACT_ATOMS: atom_id res chain seq x y z
N MET A 1 -10.58 -12.02 14.12
CA MET A 1 -10.32 -12.59 12.78
C MET A 1 -9.41 -11.66 12.01
N VAL A 2 -8.34 -12.19 11.46
CA VAL A 2 -7.40 -11.39 10.69
C VAL A 2 -7.97 -11.09 9.30
N LYS A 3 -7.94 -9.82 8.93
CA LYS A 3 -8.37 -9.39 7.59
C LYS A 3 -7.15 -8.82 6.87
N ARG A 4 -6.87 -9.33 5.68
CA ARG A 4 -5.74 -8.89 4.88
C ARG A 4 -6.23 -8.60 3.47
N ARG A 5 -5.99 -7.38 3.00
CA ARG A 5 -6.46 -6.94 1.69
C ARG A 5 -5.39 -6.10 1.02
N LEU A 6 -5.38 -6.12 -0.30
CA LEU A 6 -4.45 -5.31 -1.08
C LEU A 6 -5.17 -4.57 -2.20
N THR A 7 -4.59 -3.50 -2.67
CA THR A 7 -4.98 -2.88 -3.93
C THR A 7 -3.74 -2.28 -4.58
N LEU A 8 -3.81 -2.05 -5.87
CA LEU A 8 -2.70 -1.49 -6.63
C LEU A 8 -2.87 0.02 -6.77
N VAL A 9 -1.73 0.70 -6.86
CA VAL A 9 -1.70 2.14 -7.14
C VAL A 9 -1.26 2.31 -8.58
N GLY A 10 -2.02 3.05 -9.35
CA GLY A 10 -1.69 3.32 -10.74
C GLY A 10 -0.44 4.19 -10.87
N PRO A 11 0.10 4.31 -12.08
CA PRO A 11 1.33 5.09 -12.26
C PRO A 11 1.11 6.53 -11.82
N ILE A 12 1.97 6.98 -10.92
CA ILE A 12 1.98 8.35 -10.48
C ILE A 12 3.08 9.05 -11.27
N TYR A 13 2.67 9.89 -12.19
CA TYR A 13 3.62 10.53 -13.11
C TYR A 13 4.32 11.73 -12.52
N VAL A 14 3.78 12.25 -11.46
CA VAL A 14 4.40 13.40 -10.83
C VAL A 14 5.51 12.98 -9.91
N GLU A 15 6.27 13.96 -9.52
CA GLU A 15 7.38 13.75 -8.62
C GLU A 15 7.05 12.76 -7.54
N ARG A 16 7.82 11.71 -7.52
CA ARG A 16 7.64 10.63 -6.59
C ARG A 16 8.21 11.01 -5.26
N HIS A 17 7.38 11.59 -4.43
CA HIS A 17 7.78 11.98 -3.09
C HIS A 17 6.81 11.36 -2.09
N ALA A 18 7.22 11.33 -0.86
CA ALA A 18 6.43 10.73 0.19
C ALA A 18 5.14 11.52 0.40
N VAL A 19 4.00 10.85 0.25
CA VAL A 19 2.70 11.50 0.33
C VAL A 19 2.34 11.93 1.74
N HIS A 20 3.05 11.43 2.74
CA HIS A 20 2.74 11.72 4.14
C HIS A 20 3.90 12.43 4.86
N THR A 21 4.64 13.25 4.15
CA THR A 21 5.77 13.99 4.73
C THR A 21 5.34 15.27 5.43
N ALA A 22 4.07 15.49 5.59
CA ALA A 22 3.54 16.58 6.40
C ALA A 22 4.03 17.98 6.00
N GLY A 23 4.33 18.17 4.73
CA GLY A 23 4.67 19.48 4.23
C GLY A 23 6.08 19.98 4.52
N TYR A 24 6.91 19.18 5.14
CA TYR A 24 8.30 19.56 5.37
C TYR A 24 9.16 19.29 4.15
N PRO A 25 10.02 20.22 3.74
CA PRO A 25 10.96 19.93 2.67
C PRO A 25 11.99 18.92 3.16
N LEU A 26 12.08 17.78 2.47
CA LEU A 26 13.04 16.73 2.80
C LEU A 26 14.14 16.70 1.74
N ASP A 27 15.31 16.24 2.15
CA ASP A 27 16.32 15.89 1.16
C ASP A 27 15.77 14.76 0.29
N PRO A 28 16.08 14.76 -1.02
CA PRO A 28 15.61 13.67 -1.89
C PRO A 28 15.96 12.28 -1.37
N LYS A 29 17.06 12.11 -0.68
CA LYS A 29 17.48 10.83 -0.11
C LYS A 29 16.58 10.36 1.03
N ASP A 30 15.87 11.29 1.69
CA ASP A 30 15.00 10.98 2.81
C ASP A 30 13.54 10.78 2.39
N MET A 31 13.25 10.99 1.13
CA MET A 31 11.90 10.83 0.61
C MET A 31 11.60 9.36 0.38
N LEU A 32 10.40 8.95 0.74
CA LEU A 32 9.97 7.58 0.49
C LEU A 32 9.60 7.42 -0.98
N PRO A 33 9.83 6.24 -1.55
CA PRO A 33 9.43 6.00 -2.94
C PRO A 33 7.91 6.01 -3.08
N ALA A 34 7.43 6.26 -4.29
CA ALA A 34 6.00 6.15 -4.58
C ALA A 34 5.61 4.67 -4.57
N PRO A 35 4.51 4.32 -3.91
CA PRO A 35 4.11 2.92 -3.83
C PRO A 35 3.45 2.42 -5.11
N ASP A 36 3.52 1.11 -5.30
CA ASP A 36 2.82 0.42 -6.39
C ASP A 36 1.69 -0.46 -5.85
N VAL A 37 1.77 -0.81 -4.58
CA VAL A 37 0.76 -1.68 -3.95
C VAL A 37 0.56 -1.24 -2.50
N LEU A 38 -0.69 -1.33 -2.05
CA LEU A 38 -1.06 -1.05 -0.67
C LEU A 38 -1.55 -2.34 -0.04
N LEU A 39 -1.18 -2.57 1.21
CA LEU A 39 -1.54 -3.77 1.96
C LEU A 39 -2.14 -3.36 3.30
N VAL A 40 -3.36 -3.81 3.56
CA VAL A 40 -4.03 -3.60 4.85
C VAL A 40 -4.00 -4.92 5.60
N ILE A 41 -3.47 -4.88 6.82
CA ILE A 41 -3.52 -6.02 7.74
C ILE A 41 -4.20 -5.57 9.02
N ASP A 42 -5.38 -6.14 9.27
CA ASP A 42 -6.16 -5.91 10.48
C ASP A 42 -6.13 -7.22 11.26
N ASP A 43 -5.49 -7.21 12.41
CA ASP A 43 -5.30 -8.44 13.20
C ASP A 43 -6.57 -8.85 13.97
N GLY A 44 -7.60 -8.00 13.94
CA GLY A 44 -8.84 -8.28 14.66
C GLY A 44 -8.79 -7.98 16.14
N GLY A 45 -7.64 -7.55 16.65
CA GLY A 45 -7.43 -7.26 18.05
C GLY A 45 -7.27 -5.78 18.37
N GLY A 46 -7.61 -4.93 17.43
CA GLY A 46 -7.49 -3.49 17.62
C GLY A 46 -6.26 -2.87 16.95
N GLU A 47 -5.47 -3.68 16.29
CA GLU A 47 -4.32 -3.19 15.54
C GLU A 47 -4.56 -3.40 14.06
N CYS A 48 -4.43 -2.32 13.29
CA CYS A 48 -4.52 -2.38 11.85
C CYS A 48 -3.42 -1.52 11.26
N MET A 49 -2.72 -2.06 10.26
CA MET A 49 -1.65 -1.34 9.60
C MET A 49 -1.93 -1.23 8.11
N LEU A 50 -1.62 -0.08 7.57
CA LEU A 50 -1.60 0.13 6.13
C LEU A 50 -0.13 0.22 5.71
N PHE A 51 0.31 -0.76 4.91
CA PHE A 51 1.67 -0.80 4.38
C PHE A 51 1.65 -0.37 2.92
N ARG A 52 2.71 0.32 2.52
CA ARG A 52 2.88 0.78 1.14
C ARG A 52 4.19 0.22 0.63
N TYR A 53 4.16 -0.47 -0.51
CA TYR A 53 5.35 -1.10 -1.08
C TYR A 53 5.51 -0.76 -2.54
N THR A 54 6.77 -0.74 -3.00
CA THR A 54 7.06 -0.74 -4.43
C THR A 54 7.04 -2.18 -4.94
N VAL A 55 7.03 -2.34 -6.27
CA VAL A 55 7.10 -3.68 -6.88
C VAL A 55 8.42 -4.39 -6.60
N TYR A 56 9.40 -3.66 -6.12
CA TYR A 56 10.70 -4.23 -5.77
C TYR A 56 10.78 -4.63 -4.30
N GLY A 57 9.68 -4.49 -3.57
CA GLY A 57 9.63 -4.86 -2.16
C GLY A 57 10.13 -3.78 -1.21
N GLU A 58 10.38 -2.58 -1.71
CA GLU A 58 10.81 -1.48 -0.85
C GLU A 58 9.60 -0.92 -0.10
N LEU A 59 9.77 -0.72 1.19
CA LEU A 59 8.72 -0.11 2.01
C LEU A 59 8.62 1.38 1.70
N ALA A 60 7.45 1.79 1.27
CA ALA A 60 7.16 3.19 0.95
C ALA A 60 6.36 3.88 2.06
N GLY A 61 6.38 3.31 3.24
CA GLY A 61 5.73 3.86 4.42
C GLY A 61 4.67 2.94 5.00
N ASP A 62 4.39 3.13 6.27
CA ASP A 62 3.31 2.42 6.95
C ASP A 62 2.63 3.36 7.93
N THR A 63 1.35 3.13 8.18
CA THR A 63 0.59 3.94 9.14
C THR A 63 -0.39 3.05 9.91
N PRO A 64 -0.55 3.32 11.22
CA PRO A 64 -1.53 2.59 12.02
C PRO A 64 -2.93 3.18 11.84
N HIS A 65 -3.92 2.33 11.95
CA HIS A 65 -5.34 2.70 11.86
C HIS A 65 -6.14 1.87 12.85
N ASP A 66 -7.35 2.30 13.14
CA ASP A 66 -8.19 1.59 14.12
C ASP A 66 -8.75 0.28 13.57
N ASN A 67 -9.01 0.27 12.26
CA ASN A 67 -9.58 -0.92 11.60
C ASN A 67 -9.34 -0.85 10.10
N ALA A 68 -9.71 -1.93 9.39
CA ALA A 68 -9.48 -2.02 7.96
C ALA A 68 -10.24 -0.94 7.18
N SER A 69 -11.47 -0.63 7.59
CA SER A 69 -12.26 0.41 6.91
C SER A 69 -11.57 1.76 6.97
N ASP A 70 -11.01 2.11 8.13
CA ASP A 70 -10.29 3.38 8.29
C ASP A 70 -9.01 3.39 7.46
N ALA A 71 -8.28 2.27 7.43
CA ALA A 71 -7.07 2.16 6.63
C ALA A 71 -7.37 2.32 5.13
N GLU A 72 -8.42 1.66 4.66
CA GLU A 72 -8.84 1.76 3.26
C GLU A 72 -9.30 3.16 2.92
N ALA A 73 -10.04 3.81 3.82
CA ALA A 73 -10.49 5.18 3.61
C ALA A 73 -9.30 6.15 3.53
N GLN A 74 -8.30 5.95 4.37
CA GLN A 74 -7.09 6.76 4.34
C GLN A 74 -6.35 6.57 3.00
N ALA A 75 -6.24 5.34 2.54
CA ALA A 75 -5.60 5.04 1.27
C ALA A 75 -6.34 5.70 0.10
N GLU A 76 -7.67 5.64 0.12
CA GLU A 76 -8.47 6.24 -0.93
C GLU A 76 -8.36 7.76 -0.93
N LEU A 77 -8.12 8.35 0.23
CA LEU A 77 -7.90 9.78 0.33
C LEU A 77 -6.50 10.18 -0.17
N GLU A 78 -5.48 9.42 0.21
CA GLU A 78 -4.09 9.71 -0.20
C GLU A 78 -3.87 9.53 -1.70
N TYR A 79 -4.51 8.53 -2.28
CA TYR A 79 -4.27 8.14 -3.67
C TYR A 79 -5.53 8.28 -4.51
N VAL A 80 -6.29 9.33 -4.26
CA VAL A 80 -7.51 9.60 -5.03
C VAL A 80 -7.17 9.60 -6.52
N ASP A 81 -7.99 8.93 -7.31
CA ASP A 81 -7.82 8.76 -8.75
C ASP A 81 -6.66 7.84 -9.16
N ALA A 82 -5.86 7.36 -8.22
CA ALA A 82 -4.74 6.48 -8.52
C ALA A 82 -4.97 5.02 -8.12
N LEU A 83 -5.92 4.75 -7.24
CA LEU A 83 -6.18 3.38 -6.80
C LEU A 83 -6.87 2.57 -7.90
N LEU A 84 -6.38 1.36 -8.08
CA LEU A 84 -6.97 0.41 -9.03
C LEU A 84 -7.87 -0.54 -8.26
N LEU A 85 -9.01 -0.02 -7.83
CA LEU A 85 -9.99 -0.78 -7.06
C LEU A 85 -10.61 -1.88 -7.89
N PRO A 86 -11.19 -2.92 -7.27
CA PRO A 86 -11.48 -3.01 -5.84
C PRO A 86 -10.32 -3.54 -5.00
N TRP A 87 -10.48 -3.47 -3.68
CA TRP A 87 -9.58 -4.15 -2.75
C TRP A 87 -9.74 -5.66 -2.93
N VAL A 88 -8.61 -6.36 -2.88
CA VAL A 88 -8.57 -7.81 -3.11
C VAL A 88 -8.23 -8.50 -1.79
N ASP A 89 -9.04 -9.49 -1.42
CA ASP A 89 -8.77 -10.27 -0.21
C ASP A 89 -7.58 -11.21 -0.46
N ILE A 90 -6.68 -11.27 0.51
CA ILE A 90 -5.56 -12.20 0.45
C ILE A 90 -6.01 -13.53 1.06
N PRO A 91 -5.78 -14.66 0.37
CA PRO A 91 -6.20 -15.96 0.87
C PRO A 91 -5.62 -16.26 2.25
N ASN A 92 -6.40 -16.93 3.10
CA ASN A 92 -5.99 -17.22 4.47
C ASN A 92 -4.80 -18.16 4.57
N ASP A 93 -4.55 -18.96 3.54
CA ASP A 93 -3.43 -19.89 3.52
C ASP A 93 -2.10 -19.24 3.12
N VAL A 94 -2.14 -17.97 2.74
CA VAL A 94 -0.91 -17.23 2.47
C VAL A 94 -0.24 -16.89 3.80
N THR A 95 1.00 -17.32 3.99
CA THR A 95 1.71 -17.10 5.23
C THR A 95 2.37 -15.72 5.30
N ASP A 96 2.83 -15.22 4.16
CA ASP A 96 3.49 -13.92 4.09
C ASP A 96 2.70 -12.98 3.18
N ALA A 97 1.83 -12.19 3.79
CA ALA A 97 0.98 -11.25 3.05
C ALA A 97 1.79 -10.15 2.37
N HIS A 98 2.90 -9.74 2.95
CA HIS A 98 3.77 -8.71 2.39
C HIS A 98 4.37 -9.17 1.06
N HIS A 99 4.95 -10.36 1.07
CA HIS A 99 5.51 -10.95 -0.14
C HIS A 99 4.43 -11.17 -1.20
N PHE A 100 3.27 -11.65 -0.77
CA PHE A 100 2.14 -11.86 -1.67
C PHE A 100 1.74 -10.56 -2.37
N ALA A 101 1.62 -9.47 -1.61
CA ALA A 101 1.20 -8.19 -2.16
C ALA A 101 2.21 -7.66 -3.19
N VAL A 102 3.50 -7.75 -2.88
CA VAL A 102 4.56 -7.29 -3.79
C VAL A 102 4.57 -8.13 -5.07
N ARG A 103 4.45 -9.45 -4.94
CA ARG A 103 4.40 -10.35 -6.10
C ARG A 103 3.16 -10.08 -6.96
N TYR A 104 2.04 -9.85 -6.31
CA TYR A 104 0.79 -9.53 -7.02
C TYR A 104 0.99 -8.28 -7.89
N ALA A 105 1.60 -7.24 -7.33
CA ALA A 105 1.85 -6.01 -8.07
C ALA A 105 2.84 -6.23 -9.21
N ALA A 106 3.91 -6.96 -8.96
CA ALA A 106 4.93 -7.24 -9.97
C ALA A 106 4.36 -8.02 -11.14
N ASP A 107 3.52 -9.02 -10.86
CA ASP A 107 2.87 -9.82 -11.90
C ASP A 107 1.95 -8.97 -12.76
N ARG A 108 1.21 -8.04 -12.15
CA ARG A 108 0.33 -7.15 -12.89
C ARG A 108 1.11 -6.19 -13.79
N LEU A 109 2.23 -5.68 -13.32
CA LEU A 109 3.08 -4.81 -14.13
C LEU A 109 3.66 -5.56 -15.33
N ASN A 110 4.07 -6.81 -15.12
CA ASN A 110 4.60 -7.63 -16.21
C ASN A 110 3.54 -7.90 -17.28
N GLU A 111 2.29 -8.06 -16.87
CA GLU A 111 1.20 -8.26 -17.81
C GLU A 111 0.95 -7.05 -18.70
N ARG A 112 1.27 -5.87 -18.22
CA ARG A 112 1.08 -4.63 -18.97
C ARG A 112 2.24 -4.33 -19.90
N GLY A 113 3.34 -4.95 -19.63
CA GLY A 113 4.58 -4.65 -20.25
C GLY A 113 4.88 -5.18 -21.50
#